data_583fb810e0f2f33ad637be924c40323f
#
_entry.id   583fb810e0f2f33ad637be924c40323f
#
_cell.length_a   1.000
_cell.length_b   1.000
_cell.length_c   1.000
_cell.angle_alpha   90.00
_cell.angle_beta   90.00
_cell.angle_gamma   90.00
#
_symmetry.space_group_name_H-M   'P 1'
#
loop_
_entity.id
_entity.type
_entity.pdbx_description
1 polymer ?
#
loop_
_entity_poly.entity_id
_entity_poly.type
_entity_poly.pdbx_seq_one_letter_code
_entity_poly.pdbx_strand_id
1 'polypeptide(L)'
;MTAGVCMEKLDQICKKFEETYQVKAMAVSIHHHDRCVYTYHAGAKADTLFSVGSISKIMTTVAVLKLVEQGKVELDAPVTRYLKELHIPDERAGKLCVSMLLDHSCGLAGNCYQGKYGNAVNRRHLQQCIAYANQVRLKDTPGMCSTYCNDGFSLAEALIEAVSGQTYAQFITEEILRPCEMKHTDFPLHSLQEGKFLHADSGFDFDYPQEYVNGIGSGGIYSTAEDICRFFDHLMQGNLLHPATLALMNTKHAADHCGISAYSDARYGFGWDDVENPLFCQYGLTACEKSGGTFGFSSHSILLLKEQFSCAVTLCTQKGSPTLLNEELALAYLSETMPLVKRPVSNSLPKPCDMRKWEGVYAYNKGLLRLRKEMDHYVLELDENGTWVRAEKLHTDRSGALVSESGSLLRHHDAQLRLTAADAHVYMVLVTPHPLDSALKRRFVYAEQLIPGEAKKTKWQQLDGHLYLQDDEWLFQRKFAHQPLLIRPHHLEGYGGYLCLTHPLWEQNEREAVNTLRFPGTNAAEIGNLLWINEKELQYGMYHYRCADALPLLEEGEYRFRDAKVHWYRITASFEQLTCYGNARMILLDEKGNVLFDSIYMNGIHDVETACYAGIIMDEKAMVKVQLHG
;
A
#
# COMPACT_ATOMS: atom_id res chain seq x y z
N MET A 1 12.71 37.35 20.43
CA MET A 1 13.83 36.40 20.53
C MET A 1 13.39 34.94 20.29
N THR A 2 12.11 34.61 20.36
CA THR A 2 11.59 33.21 20.20
C THR A 2 11.50 32.70 18.77
N ALA A 3 11.12 33.51 17.79
CA ALA A 3 10.93 33.05 16.42
C ALA A 3 12.23 32.58 15.72
N GLY A 4 13.37 33.24 15.96
CA GLY A 4 14.64 32.85 15.32
C GLY A 4 15.20 31.50 15.81
N VAL A 5 15.06 31.21 17.11
CA VAL A 5 15.56 29.95 17.72
C VAL A 5 14.72 28.74 17.20
N CYS A 6 13.42 28.93 17.02
CA CYS A 6 12.55 27.90 16.47
C CYS A 6 12.95 27.49 15.04
N MET A 7 13.27 28.46 14.18
CA MET A 7 13.66 28.19 12.77
C MET A 7 14.98 27.44 12.68
N GLU A 8 15.99 27.79 13.46
CA GLU A 8 17.28 27.09 13.50
C GLU A 8 17.12 25.61 13.91
N LYS A 9 16.23 25.32 14.87
CA LYS A 9 15.94 23.96 15.30
C LYS A 9 15.27 23.13 14.19
N LEU A 10 14.31 23.71 13.48
CA LEU A 10 13.65 23.04 12.33
C LEU A 10 14.65 22.78 11.20
N ASP A 11 15.52 23.75 10.90
CA ASP A 11 16.59 23.57 9.92
C ASP A 11 17.55 22.44 10.30
N GLN A 12 17.90 22.33 11.58
CA GLN A 12 18.77 21.24 12.07
C GLN A 12 18.10 19.88 11.91
N ILE A 13 16.79 19.75 12.21
CA ILE A 13 16.02 18.51 12.03
C ILE A 13 16.02 18.14 10.55
N CYS A 14 15.68 19.07 9.66
CA CYS A 14 15.64 18.82 8.20
C CYS A 14 17.02 18.41 7.65
N LYS A 15 18.09 19.13 7.97
CA LYS A 15 19.46 18.85 7.54
C LYS A 15 19.94 17.49 8.02
N LYS A 16 19.71 17.17 9.30
CA LYS A 16 20.05 15.87 9.88
C LYS A 16 19.34 14.73 9.14
N PHE A 17 18.06 14.92 8.80
CA PHE A 17 17.29 13.92 8.05
C PHE A 17 17.85 13.76 6.63
N GLU A 18 18.08 14.86 5.92
CA GLU A 18 18.67 14.87 4.56
C GLU A 18 20.00 14.13 4.52
N GLU A 19 20.92 14.44 5.45
CA GLU A 19 22.24 13.81 5.53
C GLU A 19 22.15 12.32 5.92
N THR A 20 21.29 11.97 6.88
CA THR A 20 21.16 10.59 7.38
C THR A 20 20.63 9.65 6.30
N TYR A 21 19.65 10.08 5.51
CA TYR A 21 18.97 9.26 4.52
C TYR A 21 19.41 9.53 3.08
N GLN A 22 20.34 10.47 2.88
CA GLN A 22 20.84 10.86 1.55
C GLN A 22 19.69 11.17 0.59
N VAL A 23 18.79 12.04 1.02
CA VAL A 23 17.55 12.36 0.31
C VAL A 23 17.86 13.06 -1.01
N LYS A 24 17.33 12.56 -2.13
CA LYS A 24 17.49 13.17 -3.46
C LYS A 24 16.81 14.54 -3.54
N ALA A 25 15.60 14.63 -3.01
CA ALA A 25 14.88 15.89 -2.89
C ALA A 25 13.86 15.84 -1.74
N MET A 26 13.66 16.98 -1.10
CA MET A 26 12.74 17.16 0.01
C MET A 26 12.11 18.53 -0.02
N ALA A 27 10.82 18.60 0.31
CA ALA A 27 10.15 19.87 0.61
C ALA A 27 9.32 19.73 1.89
N VAL A 28 9.37 20.75 2.74
CA VAL A 28 8.60 20.88 3.97
C VAL A 28 7.88 22.21 3.97
N SER A 29 6.64 22.23 4.46
CA SER A 29 5.91 23.47 4.74
C SER A 29 5.17 23.33 6.05
N ILE A 30 5.22 24.40 6.88
CA ILE A 30 4.43 24.53 8.11
C ILE A 30 3.59 25.78 7.99
N HIS A 31 2.28 25.64 8.19
CA HIS A 31 1.34 26.74 8.29
C HIS A 31 0.75 26.81 9.70
N HIS A 32 0.58 28.04 10.21
CA HIS A 32 -0.05 28.30 11.50
C HIS A 32 -0.85 29.59 11.42
N HIS A 33 -2.14 29.52 11.76
CA HIS A 33 -3.09 30.63 11.60
C HIS A 33 -3.09 31.20 10.19
N ASP A 34 -3.30 30.34 9.18
CA ASP A 34 -3.37 30.66 7.73
C ASP A 34 -2.10 31.33 7.14
N ARG A 35 -0.97 31.19 7.81
CA ARG A 35 0.29 31.76 7.35
C ARG A 35 1.35 30.68 7.23
N CYS A 36 2.07 30.71 6.13
CA CYS A 36 3.31 29.95 6.01
C CYS A 36 4.33 30.51 7.00
N VAL A 37 4.70 29.70 7.99
CA VAL A 37 5.65 30.08 9.04
C VAL A 37 7.01 29.44 8.86
N TYR A 38 7.09 28.36 8.09
CA TYR A 38 8.36 27.67 7.78
C TYR A 38 8.29 26.94 6.46
N THR A 39 9.36 26.99 5.68
CA THR A 39 9.59 26.16 4.49
C THR A 39 11.02 25.68 4.45
N TYR A 40 11.22 24.46 3.96
CA TYR A 40 12.53 23.89 3.70
C TYR A 40 12.53 23.18 2.35
N HIS A 41 13.59 23.37 1.55
CA HIS A 41 13.75 22.72 0.26
C HIS A 41 15.19 22.22 0.12
N ALA A 42 15.35 20.96 -0.27
CA ALA A 42 16.62 20.36 -0.64
C ALA A 42 16.44 19.58 -1.96
N GLY A 43 17.36 19.73 -2.90
CA GLY A 43 17.30 19.05 -4.20
C GLY A 43 16.09 19.40 -5.09
N ALA A 44 15.25 20.37 -4.68
CA ALA A 44 14.06 20.82 -5.39
C ALA A 44 13.84 22.32 -5.20
N LYS A 45 13.11 22.96 -6.13
CA LYS A 45 12.65 24.35 -5.98
C LYS A 45 11.30 24.39 -5.28
N ALA A 46 10.88 25.58 -4.82
CA ALA A 46 9.59 25.76 -4.14
C ALA A 46 8.38 25.40 -5.01
N ASP A 47 8.50 25.52 -6.33
CA ASP A 47 7.45 25.19 -7.31
C ASP A 47 7.58 23.81 -7.94
N THR A 48 8.55 22.98 -7.49
CA THR A 48 8.75 21.62 -7.98
C THR A 48 7.67 20.69 -7.45
N LEU A 49 7.01 19.98 -8.35
CA LEU A 49 5.92 19.07 -8.04
C LEU A 49 6.43 17.68 -7.67
N PHE A 50 6.01 17.20 -6.50
CA PHE A 50 6.22 15.83 -6.04
C PHE A 50 4.95 15.02 -6.26
N SER A 51 5.06 13.72 -6.56
CA SER A 51 3.92 12.83 -6.42
C SER A 51 3.58 12.69 -4.93
N VAL A 52 2.40 13.18 -4.53
CA VAL A 52 2.00 13.17 -3.11
C VAL A 52 1.30 11.89 -2.70
N GLY A 53 1.15 10.95 -3.64
CA GLY A 53 0.56 9.65 -3.36
C GLY A 53 -0.82 9.77 -2.70
N SER A 54 -1.03 8.98 -1.68
CA SER A 54 -2.33 8.85 -1.01
C SER A 54 -2.81 10.10 -0.26
N ILE A 55 -2.04 11.19 -0.16
CA ILE A 55 -2.58 12.49 0.28
C ILE A 55 -3.71 12.93 -0.66
N SER A 56 -3.68 12.51 -1.94
CA SER A 56 -4.78 12.71 -2.90
C SER A 56 -6.15 12.30 -2.37
N LYS A 57 -6.22 11.28 -1.51
CA LYS A 57 -7.47 10.76 -0.94
C LYS A 57 -8.22 11.79 -0.09
N ILE A 58 -7.50 12.72 0.54
CA ILE A 58 -8.12 13.79 1.32
C ILE A 58 -8.92 14.71 0.38
N MET A 59 -8.34 15.10 -0.77
CA MET A 59 -9.02 15.94 -1.76
C MET A 59 -10.21 15.21 -2.39
N THR A 60 -10.08 13.90 -2.65
CA THR A 60 -11.20 13.06 -3.11
C THR A 60 -12.33 13.02 -2.10
N THR A 61 -11.99 12.87 -0.81
CA THR A 61 -12.98 12.90 0.28
C THR A 61 -13.71 14.23 0.35
N VAL A 62 -12.98 15.35 0.32
CA VAL A 62 -13.58 16.69 0.30
C VAL A 62 -14.50 16.86 -0.91
N ALA A 63 -14.11 16.37 -2.08
CA ALA A 63 -14.95 16.41 -3.29
C ALA A 63 -16.25 15.62 -3.12
N VAL A 64 -16.21 14.41 -2.56
CA VAL A 64 -17.42 13.62 -2.25
C VAL A 64 -18.29 14.37 -1.24
N LEU A 65 -17.70 14.89 -0.17
CA LEU A 65 -18.43 15.61 0.89
C LEU A 65 -19.06 16.91 0.38
N LYS A 66 -18.44 17.62 -0.57
CA LYS A 66 -19.07 18.76 -1.27
C LYS A 66 -20.33 18.32 -2.03
N LEU A 67 -20.29 17.17 -2.70
CA LEU A 67 -21.49 16.62 -3.36
C LEU A 67 -22.56 16.20 -2.35
N VAL A 68 -22.17 15.76 -1.16
CA VAL A 68 -23.09 15.49 -0.04
C VAL A 68 -23.75 16.78 0.44
N GLU A 69 -22.99 17.85 0.68
CA GLU A 69 -23.54 19.15 1.07
C GLU A 69 -24.47 19.76 0.02
N GLN A 70 -24.21 19.46 -1.27
CA GLN A 70 -25.09 19.85 -2.39
C GLN A 70 -26.36 18.96 -2.48
N GLY A 71 -26.54 17.96 -1.62
CA GLY A 71 -27.66 17.02 -1.66
C GLY A 71 -27.64 16.07 -2.86
N LYS A 72 -26.51 15.96 -3.59
CA LYS A 72 -26.36 15.10 -4.76
C LYS A 72 -25.93 13.68 -4.40
N VAL A 73 -25.28 13.51 -3.25
CA VAL A 73 -24.78 12.24 -2.73
C VAL A 73 -25.24 12.07 -1.30
N GLU A 74 -25.61 10.84 -0.93
CA GLU A 74 -25.90 10.41 0.44
C GLU A 74 -24.85 9.41 0.89
N LEU A 75 -24.19 9.62 2.04
CA LEU A 75 -23.11 8.77 2.53
C LEU A 75 -23.53 7.32 2.78
N ASP A 76 -24.78 7.13 3.24
CA ASP A 76 -25.34 5.80 3.56
C ASP A 76 -26.03 5.14 2.35
N ALA A 77 -26.07 5.81 1.21
CA ALA A 77 -26.66 5.23 0.01
C ALA A 77 -25.73 4.17 -0.61
N PRO A 78 -26.30 3.10 -1.18
CA PRO A 78 -25.52 2.13 -1.94
C PRO A 78 -24.76 2.79 -3.09
N VAL A 79 -23.49 2.44 -3.27
CA VAL A 79 -22.63 2.99 -4.34
C VAL A 79 -23.25 2.77 -5.73
N THR A 80 -23.94 1.65 -5.94
CA THR A 80 -24.65 1.31 -7.19
C THR A 80 -25.81 2.26 -7.53
N ARG A 81 -26.24 3.11 -6.59
CA ARG A 81 -27.18 4.20 -6.87
C ARG A 81 -26.57 5.22 -7.83
N TYR A 82 -25.27 5.42 -7.77
CA TYR A 82 -24.50 6.40 -8.53
C TYR A 82 -23.70 5.76 -9.66
N LEU A 83 -23.07 4.59 -9.42
CA LEU A 83 -22.28 3.83 -10.39
C LEU A 83 -23.11 2.66 -10.95
N LYS A 84 -23.77 2.92 -12.09
CA LYS A 84 -24.68 1.94 -12.72
C LYS A 84 -23.95 0.76 -13.36
N GLU A 85 -22.69 0.94 -13.73
CA GLU A 85 -21.82 -0.07 -14.32
C GLU A 85 -21.15 -1.00 -13.28
N LEU A 86 -21.28 -0.69 -11.98
CA LEU A 86 -20.70 -1.51 -10.92
C LEU A 86 -21.63 -2.69 -10.57
N HIS A 87 -21.16 -3.90 -10.84
CA HIS A 87 -21.90 -5.16 -10.67
C HIS A 87 -21.04 -6.23 -10.00
N ILE A 88 -20.63 -6.01 -8.75
CA ILE A 88 -19.80 -6.96 -7.99
C ILE A 88 -20.57 -8.29 -7.84
N PRO A 89 -19.98 -9.47 -8.22
CA PRO A 89 -20.65 -10.76 -8.20
C PRO A 89 -20.72 -11.37 -6.78
N ASP A 90 -21.26 -10.60 -5.83
CA ASP A 90 -21.39 -10.96 -4.43
C ASP A 90 -22.69 -10.38 -3.85
N GLU A 91 -23.50 -11.21 -3.21
CA GLU A 91 -24.78 -10.79 -2.61
C GLU A 91 -24.62 -9.72 -1.51
N ARG A 92 -23.45 -9.66 -0.86
CA ARG A 92 -23.10 -8.66 0.15
C ARG A 92 -22.87 -7.28 -0.46
N ALA A 93 -22.62 -7.18 -1.76
CA ALA A 93 -22.30 -5.92 -2.45
C ALA A 93 -23.41 -4.87 -2.33
N GLY A 94 -24.67 -5.29 -2.16
CA GLY A 94 -25.78 -4.37 -1.91
C GLY A 94 -25.66 -3.55 -0.60
N LYS A 95 -24.75 -3.94 0.32
CA LYS A 95 -24.45 -3.21 1.56
C LYS A 95 -23.35 -2.16 1.39
N LEU A 96 -22.68 -2.12 0.24
CA LEU A 96 -21.57 -1.19 0.00
C LEU A 96 -22.10 0.23 -0.16
N CYS A 97 -21.90 1.07 0.86
CA CYS A 97 -22.31 2.48 0.89
C CYS A 97 -21.13 3.41 0.54
N VAL A 98 -21.46 4.66 0.18
CA VAL A 98 -20.48 5.69 -0.20
C VAL A 98 -19.45 5.95 0.92
N SER A 99 -19.89 6.06 2.18
CA SER A 99 -19.01 6.26 3.34
C SER A 99 -17.91 5.19 3.44
N MET A 100 -18.22 3.95 3.09
CA MET A 100 -17.31 2.81 3.17
C MET A 100 -16.17 2.86 2.14
N LEU A 101 -16.31 3.66 1.10
CA LEU A 101 -15.21 3.96 0.17
C LEU A 101 -14.16 4.86 0.82
N LEU A 102 -14.57 5.75 1.75
CA LEU A 102 -13.76 6.80 2.34
C LEU A 102 -13.04 6.39 3.64
N ASP A 103 -13.53 5.35 4.33
CA ASP A 103 -12.98 4.82 5.58
C ASP A 103 -12.32 3.44 5.45
N HIS A 104 -12.13 2.98 4.21
CA HIS A 104 -11.51 1.69 3.89
C HIS A 104 -12.29 0.45 4.34
N SER A 105 -13.59 0.56 4.62
CA SER A 105 -14.44 -0.58 5.05
C SER A 105 -15.26 -1.21 3.91
N CYS A 106 -14.93 -0.91 2.66
CA CYS A 106 -15.67 -1.37 1.46
C CYS A 106 -15.66 -2.89 1.25
N GLY A 107 -14.72 -3.63 1.84
CA GLY A 107 -14.62 -5.09 1.72
C GLY A 107 -14.14 -5.63 0.38
N LEU A 108 -13.64 -4.77 -0.53
CA LEU A 108 -13.07 -5.19 -1.82
C LEU A 108 -11.85 -6.08 -1.64
N ALA A 109 -11.66 -7.05 -2.51
CA ALA A 109 -10.54 -8.00 -2.48
C ALA A 109 -9.37 -7.51 -3.33
N GLY A 110 -8.31 -7.05 -2.65
CA GLY A 110 -7.11 -6.52 -3.28
C GLY A 110 -7.30 -5.14 -3.91
N ASN A 111 -6.35 -4.73 -4.73
CA ASN A 111 -6.37 -3.47 -5.46
C ASN A 111 -6.05 -3.68 -6.93
N CYS A 112 -6.69 -2.90 -7.80
CA CYS A 112 -6.41 -2.88 -9.23
C CYS A 112 -5.17 -2.00 -9.49
N TYR A 113 -4.03 -2.64 -9.74
CA TYR A 113 -2.80 -1.92 -10.10
C TYR A 113 -2.53 -1.87 -11.61
N GLN A 114 -3.34 -2.55 -12.43
CA GLN A 114 -3.15 -2.56 -13.89
C GLN A 114 -3.23 -1.15 -14.46
N GLY A 115 -2.11 -0.72 -15.04
CA GLY A 115 -2.01 0.61 -15.60
C GLY A 115 -2.14 1.77 -14.61
N LYS A 116 -2.19 1.48 -13.28
CA LYS A 116 -2.19 2.51 -12.25
C LYS A 116 -0.86 3.24 -12.18
N TYR A 117 0.22 2.48 -12.24
CA TYR A 117 1.58 3.00 -12.27
C TYR A 117 2.21 2.68 -13.62
N GLY A 118 2.90 3.64 -14.21
CA GLY A 118 3.55 3.48 -15.50
C GLY A 118 4.38 4.69 -15.87
N ASN A 119 4.83 4.72 -17.11
CA ASN A 119 5.62 5.81 -17.71
C ASN A 119 4.83 6.66 -18.70
N ALA A 120 3.51 6.48 -18.74
CA ALA A 120 2.62 7.20 -19.63
C ALA A 120 1.21 7.35 -19.03
N VAL A 121 0.43 8.26 -19.61
CA VAL A 121 -0.97 8.47 -19.26
C VAL A 121 -1.81 7.25 -19.63
N ASN A 122 -2.53 6.70 -18.65
CA ASN A 122 -3.55 5.68 -18.87
C ASN A 122 -4.94 6.19 -18.46
N ARG A 123 -5.68 6.73 -19.39
CA ARG A 123 -7.04 7.23 -19.16
C ARG A 123 -8.09 6.14 -18.95
N ARG A 124 -7.70 4.85 -19.06
CA ARG A 124 -8.61 3.70 -18.88
C ARG A 124 -8.52 3.09 -17.49
N HIS A 125 -7.61 3.57 -16.63
CA HIS A 125 -7.39 2.96 -15.31
C HIS A 125 -8.69 2.88 -14.49
N LEU A 126 -9.52 3.92 -14.50
CA LEU A 126 -10.77 3.94 -13.75
C LEU A 126 -11.75 2.85 -14.24
N GLN A 127 -11.91 2.70 -15.56
CA GLN A 127 -12.72 1.63 -16.14
C GLN A 127 -12.15 0.24 -15.84
N GLN A 128 -10.82 0.11 -15.78
CA GLN A 128 -10.16 -1.14 -15.38
C GLN A 128 -10.46 -1.50 -13.92
N CYS A 129 -10.50 -0.51 -13.01
CA CYS A 129 -10.89 -0.74 -11.61
C CYS A 129 -12.33 -1.24 -11.49
N ILE A 130 -13.28 -0.63 -12.21
CA ILE A 130 -14.68 -1.06 -12.23
C ILE A 130 -14.81 -2.47 -12.84
N ALA A 131 -14.12 -2.72 -13.97
CA ALA A 131 -14.13 -4.02 -14.60
C ALA A 131 -13.55 -5.13 -13.69
N TYR A 132 -12.49 -4.82 -12.94
CA TYR A 132 -11.92 -5.73 -11.94
C TYR A 132 -12.91 -6.01 -10.80
N ALA A 133 -13.50 -4.98 -10.22
CA ALA A 133 -14.49 -5.13 -9.16
C ALA A 133 -15.70 -5.98 -9.61
N ASN A 134 -16.07 -5.92 -10.89
CA ASN A 134 -17.14 -6.73 -11.49
C ASN A 134 -16.77 -8.21 -11.74
N GLN A 135 -15.51 -8.59 -11.50
CA GLN A 135 -15.05 -9.97 -11.70
C GLN A 135 -14.80 -10.72 -10.40
N VAL A 136 -14.62 -10.01 -9.29
CA VAL A 136 -14.16 -10.59 -8.02
C VAL A 136 -15.20 -10.45 -6.92
N ARG A 137 -15.27 -11.46 -6.02
CA ARG A 137 -16.09 -11.39 -4.81
C ARG A 137 -15.43 -10.48 -3.76
N LEU A 138 -16.25 -9.98 -2.87
CA LEU A 138 -15.78 -9.26 -1.69
C LEU A 138 -15.03 -10.21 -0.75
N LYS A 139 -13.90 -9.76 -0.20
CA LYS A 139 -13.16 -10.49 0.84
C LYS A 139 -13.92 -10.47 2.17
N ASP A 140 -14.63 -9.40 2.45
CA ASP A 140 -15.41 -9.23 3.68
C ASP A 140 -16.75 -8.54 3.41
N THR A 141 -17.67 -8.64 4.36
CA THR A 141 -18.91 -7.86 4.30
C THR A 141 -18.58 -6.38 4.45
N PRO A 142 -19.07 -5.50 3.56
CA PRO A 142 -18.88 -4.07 3.70
C PRO A 142 -19.26 -3.56 5.08
N GLY A 143 -18.42 -2.72 5.67
CA GLY A 143 -18.59 -2.18 7.01
C GLY A 143 -18.08 -3.06 8.16
N MET A 144 -17.55 -4.27 7.91
CA MET A 144 -17.07 -5.16 8.99
C MET A 144 -15.68 -4.80 9.50
N CYS A 145 -14.74 -4.54 8.60
CA CYS A 145 -13.35 -4.24 8.95
C CYS A 145 -12.76 -3.22 7.98
N SER A 146 -12.08 -2.21 8.52
CA SER A 146 -11.34 -1.23 7.70
C SER A 146 -9.97 -1.77 7.33
N THR A 147 -9.86 -2.28 6.10
CA THR A 147 -8.60 -2.67 5.45
C THR A 147 -8.28 -1.69 4.34
N TYR A 148 -7.10 -1.09 4.36
CA TYR A 148 -6.71 -0.06 3.39
C TYR A 148 -7.01 -0.47 1.96
N CYS A 149 -7.79 0.33 1.23
CA CYS A 149 -8.25 0.01 -0.11
C CYS A 149 -8.11 1.23 -1.03
N ASN A 150 -7.24 1.13 -2.04
CA ASN A 150 -7.11 2.16 -3.06
C ASN A 150 -8.30 2.18 -4.01
N ASP A 151 -8.85 1.01 -4.34
CA ASP A 151 -9.96 0.90 -5.29
C ASP A 151 -11.25 1.52 -4.75
N GLY A 152 -11.44 1.56 -3.42
CA GLY A 152 -12.51 2.35 -2.82
C GLY A 152 -12.44 3.82 -3.25
N PHE A 153 -11.24 4.40 -3.26
CA PHE A 153 -11.03 5.79 -3.72
C PHE A 153 -11.07 5.94 -5.25
N SER A 154 -10.72 4.91 -6.02
CA SER A 154 -10.97 4.89 -7.46
C SER A 154 -12.47 4.85 -7.77
N LEU A 155 -13.27 4.10 -7.00
CA LEU A 155 -14.74 4.14 -7.10
C LEU A 155 -15.32 5.49 -6.64
N ALA A 156 -14.72 6.15 -5.63
CA ALA A 156 -15.10 7.50 -5.23
C ALA A 156 -14.79 8.54 -6.34
N GLU A 157 -13.66 8.40 -7.04
CA GLU A 157 -13.33 9.17 -8.25
C GLU A 157 -14.42 9.00 -9.31
N ALA A 158 -14.77 7.73 -9.63
CA ALA A 158 -15.84 7.43 -10.59
C ALA A 158 -17.21 8.03 -10.16
N LEU A 159 -17.53 7.97 -8.86
CA LEU A 159 -18.75 8.56 -8.32
C LEU A 159 -18.78 10.08 -8.51
N ILE A 160 -17.66 10.77 -8.28
CA ILE A 160 -17.56 12.22 -8.52
C ILE A 160 -17.84 12.52 -9.99
N GLU A 161 -17.23 11.78 -10.93
CA GLU A 161 -17.47 11.98 -12.38
C GLU A 161 -18.94 11.71 -12.76
N ALA A 162 -19.50 10.59 -12.28
CA ALA A 162 -20.88 10.20 -12.59
C ALA A 162 -21.93 11.20 -12.07
N VAL A 163 -21.70 11.77 -10.88
CA VAL A 163 -22.67 12.68 -10.24
C VAL A 163 -22.49 14.13 -10.70
N SER A 164 -21.26 14.57 -10.90
CA SER A 164 -20.98 15.96 -11.32
C SER A 164 -21.14 16.19 -12.84
N GLY A 165 -20.96 15.14 -13.65
CA GLY A 165 -20.88 15.23 -15.10
C GLY A 165 -19.56 15.85 -15.61
N GLN A 166 -18.59 16.03 -14.73
CA GLN A 166 -17.24 16.55 -15.04
C GLN A 166 -16.22 15.43 -14.87
N THR A 167 -15.05 15.54 -15.54
CA THR A 167 -13.93 14.67 -15.18
C THR A 167 -13.47 15.00 -13.76
N TYR A 168 -12.90 14.01 -13.07
CA TYR A 168 -12.37 14.21 -11.72
C TYR A 168 -11.41 15.40 -11.63
N ALA A 169 -10.47 15.50 -12.58
CA ALA A 169 -9.51 16.60 -12.61
C ALA A 169 -10.17 17.98 -12.79
N GLN A 170 -11.22 18.07 -13.63
CA GLN A 170 -12.00 19.30 -13.78
C GLN A 170 -12.68 19.67 -12.48
N PHE A 171 -13.39 18.71 -11.86
CA PHE A 171 -14.10 18.96 -10.60
C PHE A 171 -13.15 19.40 -9.48
N ILE A 172 -12.02 18.68 -9.29
CA ILE A 172 -11.02 19.05 -8.26
C ILE A 172 -10.41 20.42 -8.55
N THR A 173 -10.12 20.72 -9.82
CA THR A 173 -9.55 22.04 -10.19
C THR A 173 -10.53 23.19 -9.85
N GLU A 174 -11.80 23.04 -10.18
CA GLU A 174 -12.81 24.09 -9.99
C GLU A 174 -13.24 24.23 -8.53
N GLU A 175 -13.45 23.11 -7.85
CA GLU A 175 -14.03 23.08 -6.52
C GLU A 175 -13.01 23.14 -5.37
N ILE A 176 -11.73 22.82 -5.65
CA ILE A 176 -10.67 22.75 -4.63
C ILE A 176 -9.44 23.57 -5.02
N LEU A 177 -8.76 23.24 -6.15
CA LEU A 177 -7.45 23.85 -6.42
C LEU A 177 -7.55 25.35 -6.64
N ARG A 178 -8.52 25.81 -7.42
CA ARG A 178 -8.72 27.23 -7.71
C ARG A 178 -9.16 28.03 -6.49
N PRO A 179 -10.17 27.59 -5.71
CA PRO A 179 -10.53 28.26 -4.45
C PRO A 179 -9.41 28.36 -3.44
N CYS A 180 -8.54 27.32 -3.35
CA CYS A 180 -7.40 27.28 -2.42
C CYS A 180 -6.13 27.93 -2.99
N GLU A 181 -6.17 28.51 -4.18
CA GLU A 181 -5.00 29.08 -4.86
C GLU A 181 -3.81 28.12 -4.97
N MET A 182 -4.07 26.81 -5.14
CA MET A 182 -3.08 25.76 -5.30
C MET A 182 -2.47 25.79 -6.70
N LYS A 183 -1.57 26.74 -6.94
CA LYS A 183 -1.00 27.02 -8.28
C LYS A 183 0.04 25.99 -8.73
N HIS A 184 0.58 25.26 -7.77
CA HIS A 184 1.60 24.23 -7.95
C HIS A 184 1.04 22.86 -7.60
N THR A 185 -0.14 22.54 -8.16
CA THR A 185 -0.80 21.23 -8.05
C THR A 185 -1.34 20.84 -9.42
N ASP A 186 -1.12 19.58 -9.82
CA ASP A 186 -1.42 19.11 -11.17
C ASP A 186 -1.72 17.61 -11.20
N PHE A 187 -2.17 17.12 -12.36
CA PHE A 187 -2.56 15.73 -12.57
C PHE A 187 -1.74 15.10 -13.72
N PRO A 188 -1.44 13.79 -13.69
CA PRO A 188 -0.68 13.11 -14.74
C PRO A 188 -1.54 12.81 -15.98
N LEU A 189 -2.24 13.79 -16.52
CA LEU A 189 -3.14 13.65 -17.67
C LEU A 189 -2.53 14.08 -19.01
N HIS A 190 -1.31 14.59 -18.98
CA HIS A 190 -0.52 15.06 -20.10
C HIS A 190 0.96 14.72 -19.85
N SER A 191 1.82 15.00 -20.82
CA SER A 191 3.25 14.83 -20.65
C SER A 191 3.77 15.68 -19.49
N LEU A 192 4.36 15.06 -18.50
CA LEU A 192 4.91 15.74 -17.33
C LEU A 192 6.19 16.47 -17.73
N GLN A 193 6.21 17.79 -17.60
CA GLN A 193 7.32 18.63 -18.02
C GLN A 193 8.53 18.43 -17.11
N GLU A 194 9.68 18.12 -17.70
CA GLU A 194 10.96 18.08 -16.99
C GLU A 194 11.25 19.43 -16.33
N GLY A 195 11.78 19.39 -15.08
CA GLY A 195 12.06 20.58 -14.27
C GLY A 195 10.85 21.14 -13.50
N LYS A 196 9.62 20.86 -13.92
CA LYS A 196 8.40 21.16 -13.15
C LYS A 196 8.01 19.97 -12.26
N PHE A 197 8.03 18.77 -12.82
CA PHE A 197 7.77 17.52 -12.10
C PHE A 197 9.10 16.85 -11.74
N LEU A 198 9.23 16.45 -10.48
CA LEU A 198 10.42 15.75 -10.02
C LEU A 198 10.43 14.32 -10.57
N HIS A 199 11.58 13.87 -11.04
CA HIS A 199 11.80 12.46 -11.38
C HIS A 199 11.92 11.60 -10.12
N ALA A 200 11.26 10.45 -10.13
CA ALA A 200 11.33 9.49 -9.05
C ALA A 200 12.77 9.06 -8.77
N ASP A 201 13.09 8.86 -7.49
CA ASP A 201 14.31 8.17 -7.10
C ASP A 201 14.08 6.66 -7.25
N SER A 202 14.75 6.04 -8.21
CA SER A 202 14.61 4.59 -8.41
C SER A 202 15.27 3.77 -7.30
N GLY A 203 16.20 4.37 -6.55
CA GLY A 203 17.10 3.66 -5.64
C GLY A 203 18.14 2.80 -6.36
N PHE A 204 18.25 2.91 -7.69
CA PHE A 204 19.18 2.20 -8.57
C PHE A 204 20.03 3.20 -9.35
N ASP A 205 21.18 2.76 -9.86
CA ASP A 205 22.16 3.59 -10.60
C ASP A 205 21.76 3.85 -12.07
N PHE A 206 20.46 4.03 -12.37
CA PHE A 206 20.00 4.35 -13.71
C PHE A 206 18.78 5.29 -13.69
N ASP A 207 18.63 6.05 -14.78
CA ASP A 207 17.50 6.96 -14.98
C ASP A 207 16.23 6.16 -15.28
N TYR A 208 15.33 6.12 -14.29
CA TYR A 208 14.01 5.54 -14.48
C TYR A 208 13.09 6.53 -15.21
N PRO A 209 12.25 6.05 -16.16
CA PRO A 209 11.27 6.92 -16.81
C PRO A 209 10.36 7.64 -15.81
N GLN A 210 9.90 8.84 -16.16
CA GLN A 210 8.97 9.62 -15.33
C GLN A 210 7.78 8.76 -14.92
N GLU A 211 7.51 8.70 -13.62
CA GLU A 211 6.38 7.97 -13.08
C GLU A 211 5.05 8.69 -13.36
N TYR A 212 4.05 7.93 -13.79
CA TYR A 212 2.66 8.36 -13.93
C TYR A 212 1.80 7.52 -13.00
N VAL A 213 1.12 8.17 -12.05
CA VAL A 213 0.14 7.53 -11.16
C VAL A 213 -1.26 7.80 -11.68
N ASN A 214 -1.78 6.89 -12.50
CA ASN A 214 -3.04 7.06 -13.23
C ASN A 214 -4.30 6.86 -12.37
N GLY A 215 -4.20 6.29 -11.17
CA GLY A 215 -5.27 6.25 -10.17
C GLY A 215 -5.34 7.58 -9.43
N ILE A 216 -5.95 8.60 -10.05
CA ILE A 216 -5.82 9.99 -9.61
C ILE A 216 -6.44 10.20 -8.25
N GLY A 217 -7.69 9.84 -8.05
CA GLY A 217 -8.41 10.02 -6.78
C GLY A 217 -7.84 9.19 -5.64
N SER A 218 -7.15 8.10 -5.95
CA SER A 218 -6.52 7.23 -4.94
C SER A 218 -5.05 7.58 -4.64
N GLY A 219 -4.37 8.37 -5.53
CA GLY A 219 -2.95 8.63 -5.30
C GLY A 219 -2.20 9.36 -6.41
N GLY A 220 -2.88 9.92 -7.43
CA GLY A 220 -2.23 10.44 -8.62
C GLY A 220 -2.06 11.96 -8.69
N ILE A 221 -2.28 12.70 -7.60
CA ILE A 221 -2.06 14.14 -7.57
C ILE A 221 -0.56 14.43 -7.37
N TYR A 222 -0.06 15.45 -8.08
CA TYR A 222 1.26 16.03 -7.90
C TYR A 222 1.11 17.41 -7.29
N SER A 223 1.89 17.72 -6.25
CA SER A 223 1.76 18.96 -5.51
C SER A 223 3.06 19.39 -4.85
N THR A 224 3.07 20.57 -4.23
CA THR A 224 4.10 21.05 -3.32
C THR A 224 3.63 20.90 -1.87
N ALA A 225 4.55 20.88 -0.92
CA ALA A 225 4.23 20.87 0.51
C ALA A 225 3.43 22.13 0.91
N GLU A 226 3.76 23.28 0.29
CA GLU A 226 3.05 24.54 0.53
C GLU A 226 1.61 24.51 0.04
N ASP A 227 1.33 24.01 -1.18
CA ASP A 227 -0.04 23.90 -1.69
C ASP A 227 -0.89 22.92 -0.85
N ILE A 228 -0.30 21.84 -0.32
CA ILE A 228 -0.99 20.95 0.63
C ILE A 228 -1.40 21.73 1.90
N CYS A 229 -0.49 22.54 2.47
CA CYS A 229 -0.82 23.36 3.63
C CYS A 229 -1.85 24.46 3.31
N ARG A 230 -1.82 25.10 2.13
CA ARG A 230 -2.85 26.03 1.67
C ARG A 230 -4.23 25.36 1.60
N PHE A 231 -4.30 24.13 1.07
CA PHE A 231 -5.54 23.36 1.08
C PHE A 231 -6.07 23.17 2.50
N PHE A 232 -5.20 22.86 3.46
CA PHE A 232 -5.60 22.72 4.87
C PHE A 232 -6.02 24.05 5.50
N ASP A 233 -5.39 25.17 5.15
CA ASP A 233 -5.82 26.49 5.63
C ASP A 233 -7.27 26.77 5.21
N HIS A 234 -7.60 26.54 3.93
CA HIS A 234 -8.98 26.71 3.44
C HIS A 234 -9.96 25.71 4.05
N LEU A 235 -9.51 24.50 4.35
CA LEU A 235 -10.32 23.49 5.04
C LEU A 235 -10.62 23.93 6.49
N MET A 236 -9.60 24.42 7.22
CA MET A 236 -9.74 24.95 8.59
C MET A 236 -10.62 26.18 8.67
N GLN A 237 -10.57 27.06 7.68
CA GLN A 237 -11.40 28.27 7.59
C GLN A 237 -12.87 27.96 7.23
N GLY A 238 -13.22 26.73 6.86
CA GLY A 238 -14.57 26.36 6.45
C GLY A 238 -14.92 26.82 5.01
N ASN A 239 -13.91 27.16 4.19
CA ASN A 239 -14.13 27.62 2.81
C ASN A 239 -14.48 26.46 1.86
N LEU A 240 -14.17 25.22 2.24
CA LEU A 240 -14.40 24.03 1.42
C LEU A 240 -15.58 23.19 1.89
N LEU A 241 -15.76 23.03 3.20
CA LEU A 241 -16.82 22.24 3.82
C LEU A 241 -17.42 22.99 5.01
N HIS A 242 -18.70 22.78 5.28
CA HIS A 242 -19.32 23.26 6.50
C HIS A 242 -18.66 22.63 7.75
N PRO A 243 -18.63 23.35 8.90
CA PRO A 243 -17.98 22.86 10.11
C PRO A 243 -18.47 21.48 10.59
N ALA A 244 -19.77 21.19 10.42
CA ALA A 244 -20.33 19.89 10.80
C ALA A 244 -19.82 18.75 9.90
N THR A 245 -19.69 18.99 8.59
CA THR A 245 -19.16 18.02 7.63
C THR A 245 -17.67 17.81 7.84
N LEU A 246 -16.93 18.88 8.14
CA LEU A 246 -15.50 18.80 8.48
C LEU A 246 -15.29 18.04 9.78
N ALA A 247 -16.11 18.25 10.80
CA ALA A 247 -16.07 17.50 12.05
C ALA A 247 -16.35 16.00 11.81
N LEU A 248 -17.32 15.69 10.96
CA LEU A 248 -17.61 14.31 10.54
C LEU A 248 -16.38 13.69 9.84
N MET A 249 -15.77 14.37 8.88
CA MET A 249 -14.58 13.90 8.16
C MET A 249 -13.42 13.54 9.11
N ASN A 250 -13.24 14.32 10.16
CA ASN A 250 -12.13 14.23 11.11
C ASN A 250 -12.43 13.34 12.34
N THR A 251 -13.55 12.63 12.33
CA THR A 251 -13.92 11.66 13.37
C THR A 251 -13.50 10.25 12.97
N LYS A 252 -13.19 9.40 13.92
CA LYS A 252 -12.87 8.00 13.66
C LYS A 252 -14.08 7.24 13.11
N HIS A 253 -13.92 6.67 11.94
CA HIS A 253 -14.90 5.85 11.22
C HIS A 253 -14.47 4.39 11.05
N ALA A 254 -13.24 4.04 11.43
CA ALA A 254 -12.71 2.69 11.25
C ALA A 254 -13.68 1.63 11.75
N ALA A 255 -14.14 0.78 10.84
CA ALA A 255 -15.06 -0.31 11.16
C ALA A 255 -14.37 -1.37 12.04
N ASP A 256 -15.04 -1.78 13.11
CA ASP A 256 -14.53 -2.73 14.10
C ASP A 256 -15.61 -3.70 14.60
N HIS A 257 -16.34 -4.30 13.69
CA HIS A 257 -17.32 -5.33 14.07
C HIS A 257 -16.67 -6.68 14.41
N CYS A 258 -15.39 -6.85 14.11
CA CYS A 258 -14.61 -8.04 14.49
C CYS A 258 -13.81 -7.88 15.79
N GLY A 259 -13.82 -6.69 16.42
CA GLY A 259 -13.15 -6.43 17.70
C GLY A 259 -11.63 -6.42 17.68
N ILE A 260 -11.01 -6.49 16.49
CA ILE A 260 -9.54 -6.54 16.33
C ILE A 260 -8.92 -5.16 16.14
N SER A 261 -9.66 -4.17 15.66
CA SER A 261 -9.13 -2.83 15.45
C SER A 261 -8.76 -2.11 16.74
N ALA A 262 -9.27 -2.56 17.90
CA ALA A 262 -8.78 -2.11 19.21
C ALA A 262 -7.28 -2.39 19.42
N TYR A 263 -6.71 -3.33 18.68
CA TYR A 263 -5.31 -3.75 18.72
C TYR A 263 -4.51 -3.30 17.49
N SER A 264 -5.07 -2.39 16.72
CA SER A 264 -4.43 -1.78 15.55
C SER A 264 -4.34 -0.28 15.73
N ASP A 265 -3.30 0.32 15.17
CA ASP A 265 -3.17 1.78 15.05
C ASP A 265 -3.87 2.33 13.80
N ALA A 266 -4.69 1.54 13.13
CA ALA A 266 -5.56 2.00 12.06
C ALA A 266 -6.78 2.74 12.67
N ARG A 267 -6.71 4.07 12.74
CA ARG A 267 -7.75 4.96 13.29
C ARG A 267 -8.30 5.87 12.20
N TYR A 268 -8.80 5.24 11.12
CA TYR A 268 -9.26 5.95 9.93
C TYR A 268 -10.40 6.94 10.23
N GLY A 269 -10.23 8.17 9.73
CA GLY A 269 -11.32 9.09 9.43
C GLY A 269 -11.69 9.00 7.94
N PHE A 270 -12.58 9.82 7.44
CA PHE A 270 -12.84 9.86 6.01
C PHE A 270 -11.62 10.46 5.28
N GLY A 271 -10.92 9.60 4.53
CA GLY A 271 -9.68 9.94 3.81
C GLY A 271 -8.42 10.02 4.66
N TRP A 272 -8.52 10.03 5.99
CA TRP A 272 -7.39 10.07 6.92
C TRP A 272 -6.91 8.67 7.31
N ASP A 273 -5.59 8.52 7.54
CA ASP A 273 -5.02 7.28 8.08
C ASP A 273 -5.19 7.20 9.59
N ASP A 274 -5.04 8.33 10.27
CA ASP A 274 -5.17 8.44 11.71
C ASP A 274 -5.81 9.78 12.10
N VAL A 275 -6.78 9.73 12.99
CA VAL A 275 -7.43 10.92 13.57
C VAL A 275 -7.29 10.98 15.10
N GLU A 276 -6.57 10.03 15.70
CA GLU A 276 -6.37 9.89 17.15
C GLU A 276 -4.92 9.47 17.48
N ASN A 277 -3.90 10.00 16.77
CA ASN A 277 -2.51 9.61 17.01
C ASN A 277 -2.10 9.86 18.48
N PRO A 278 -1.69 8.80 19.22
CA PRO A 278 -1.32 8.93 20.63
C PRO A 278 -0.18 9.90 20.91
N LEU A 279 0.72 10.10 19.93
CA LEU A 279 1.83 11.06 20.05
C LEU A 279 1.34 12.49 20.26
N PHE A 280 0.24 12.87 19.63
CA PHE A 280 -0.39 14.18 19.79
C PHE A 280 -1.42 14.18 20.93
N CYS A 281 -2.20 13.10 21.06
CA CYS A 281 -3.23 12.97 22.10
C CYS A 281 -2.65 13.11 23.51
N GLN A 282 -1.40 12.68 23.76
CA GLN A 282 -0.75 12.87 25.07
C GLN A 282 -0.56 14.36 25.46
N TYR A 283 -0.63 15.27 24.50
CA TYR A 283 -0.59 16.72 24.75
C TYR A 283 -1.97 17.38 24.68
N GLY A 284 -3.02 16.57 24.52
CA GLY A 284 -4.41 17.05 24.33
C GLY A 284 -4.68 17.61 22.94
N LEU A 285 -3.82 17.30 21.97
CA LEU A 285 -3.96 17.68 20.57
C LEU A 285 -4.68 16.57 19.79
N THR A 286 -5.50 16.95 18.81
CA THR A 286 -6.16 16.00 17.91
C THR A 286 -5.60 16.21 16.51
N ALA A 287 -4.70 15.32 16.09
CA ALA A 287 -4.09 15.35 14.78
C ALA A 287 -4.86 14.43 13.81
N CYS A 288 -5.16 14.98 12.62
CA CYS A 288 -5.57 14.20 11.46
C CYS A 288 -4.34 14.03 10.55
N GLU A 289 -4.01 12.79 10.23
CA GLU A 289 -2.78 12.45 9.53
C GLU A 289 -3.04 11.63 8.28
N LYS A 290 -2.27 11.93 7.24
CA LYS A 290 -2.30 11.16 6.00
C LYS A 290 -0.90 10.97 5.44
N SER A 291 -0.53 9.72 5.24
CA SER A 291 0.67 9.34 4.50
C SER A 291 0.38 9.15 3.01
N GLY A 292 1.40 9.34 2.20
CA GLY A 292 1.38 9.05 0.78
C GLY A 292 2.65 8.35 0.35
N GLY A 293 2.52 7.43 -0.61
CA GLY A 293 3.66 6.73 -1.18
C GLY A 293 3.38 6.37 -2.63
N THR A 294 4.40 6.52 -3.45
CA THR A 294 4.50 5.99 -4.80
C THR A 294 5.85 5.32 -4.94
N PHE A 295 6.29 4.98 -6.12
CA PHE A 295 7.55 4.22 -6.21
C PHE A 295 8.77 4.98 -5.69
N GLY A 296 8.97 6.23 -6.11
CA GLY A 296 10.14 7.03 -5.72
C GLY A 296 9.83 8.19 -4.78
N PHE A 297 8.57 8.30 -4.35
CA PHE A 297 8.12 9.40 -3.50
C PHE A 297 7.45 8.89 -2.25
N SER A 298 7.66 9.61 -1.17
CA SER A 298 6.92 9.43 0.07
C SER A 298 6.54 10.78 0.65
N SER A 299 5.37 10.87 1.26
CA SER A 299 4.84 12.11 1.79
C SER A 299 4.07 11.89 3.09
N HIS A 300 3.93 12.93 3.87
CA HIS A 300 3.09 12.92 5.06
C HIS A 300 2.51 14.31 5.31
N SER A 301 1.28 14.35 5.80
CA SER A 301 0.61 15.59 6.18
C SER A 301 -0.08 15.48 7.54
N ILE A 302 -0.05 16.57 8.30
CA ILE A 302 -0.68 16.72 9.62
C ILE A 302 -1.59 17.92 9.59
N LEU A 303 -2.78 17.76 10.13
CA LEU A 303 -3.76 18.82 10.35
C LEU A 303 -4.20 18.82 11.82
N LEU A 304 -4.01 19.93 12.52
CA LEU A 304 -4.52 20.21 13.87
C LEU A 304 -5.56 21.32 13.76
N LEU A 305 -6.83 20.93 13.61
CA LEU A 305 -7.92 21.86 13.29
C LEU A 305 -8.11 22.94 14.36
N LYS A 306 -8.09 22.57 15.64
CA LYS A 306 -8.30 23.50 16.75
C LYS A 306 -7.15 24.49 16.91
N GLU A 307 -5.94 24.03 16.68
CA GLU A 307 -4.71 24.80 16.78
C GLU A 307 -4.46 25.64 15.52
N GLN A 308 -5.28 25.49 14.48
CA GLN A 308 -5.10 26.09 13.15
C GLN A 308 -3.67 25.89 12.62
N PHE A 309 -3.20 24.64 12.74
CA PHE A 309 -1.84 24.25 12.38
C PHE A 309 -1.88 23.15 11.31
N SER A 310 -1.01 23.26 10.33
CA SER A 310 -0.74 22.18 9.38
C SER A 310 0.75 22.06 9.08
N CYS A 311 1.17 20.84 8.77
CA CYS A 311 2.53 20.54 8.33
C CYS A 311 2.48 19.49 7.23
N ALA A 312 3.24 19.71 6.17
CA ALA A 312 3.38 18.77 5.06
C ALA A 312 4.86 18.52 4.74
N VAL A 313 5.19 17.26 4.51
CA VAL A 313 6.51 16.79 4.09
C VAL A 313 6.37 15.96 2.83
N THR A 314 7.16 16.26 1.80
CA THR A 314 7.29 15.46 0.59
C THR A 314 8.74 15.10 0.33
N LEU A 315 9.01 13.83 0.07
CA LEU A 315 10.35 13.27 -0.13
C LEU A 315 10.45 12.55 -1.46
N CYS A 316 11.60 12.67 -2.11
CA CYS A 316 12.03 11.80 -3.20
C CYS A 316 13.21 10.96 -2.69
N THR A 317 12.90 9.80 -2.12
CA THR A 317 13.88 8.85 -1.57
C THR A 317 13.23 7.50 -1.31
N GLN A 318 14.04 6.44 -1.34
CA GLN A 318 13.64 5.08 -0.91
C GLN A 318 13.88 4.84 0.59
N LYS A 319 14.46 5.81 1.29
CA LYS A 319 14.89 5.70 2.70
C LYS A 319 14.27 6.79 3.55
N GLY A 320 14.18 6.53 4.85
CA GLY A 320 13.62 7.47 5.81
C GLY A 320 12.08 7.42 5.88
N SER A 321 11.52 8.05 6.89
CA SER A 321 10.07 8.10 7.14
C SER A 321 9.58 9.54 7.13
N PRO A 322 8.78 9.97 6.15
CA PRO A 322 8.19 11.29 6.15
C PRO A 322 7.26 11.51 7.35
N THR A 323 6.62 10.45 7.85
CA THR A 323 5.77 10.50 9.05
C THR A 323 6.57 10.93 10.26
N LEU A 324 7.68 10.23 10.55
CA LEU A 324 8.51 10.57 11.71
C LEU A 324 9.13 11.97 11.62
N LEU A 325 9.58 12.36 10.42
CA LEU A 325 10.09 13.71 10.20
C LEU A 325 9.01 14.77 10.45
N ASN A 326 7.81 14.55 9.91
CA ASN A 326 6.71 15.50 10.05
C ASN A 326 6.22 15.62 11.50
N GLU A 327 6.10 14.49 12.21
CA GLU A 327 5.75 14.46 13.63
C GLU A 327 6.80 15.19 14.49
N GLU A 328 8.09 14.97 14.22
CA GLU A 328 9.20 15.64 14.92
C GLU A 328 9.17 17.16 14.69
N LEU A 329 8.98 17.60 13.43
CA LEU A 329 8.88 19.02 13.07
C LEU A 329 7.65 19.68 13.72
N ALA A 330 6.48 19.03 13.65
CA ALA A 330 5.27 19.55 14.25
C ALA A 330 5.42 19.74 15.78
N LEU A 331 5.93 18.73 16.48
CA LEU A 331 6.16 18.83 17.92
C LEU A 331 7.25 19.86 18.27
N ALA A 332 8.32 19.95 17.49
CA ALA A 332 9.37 20.92 17.68
C ALA A 332 8.82 22.35 17.57
N TYR A 333 8.02 22.64 16.52
CA TYR A 333 7.39 23.95 16.33
C TYR A 333 6.37 24.27 17.44
N LEU A 334 5.44 23.34 17.71
CA LEU A 334 4.39 23.55 18.71
C LEU A 334 4.94 23.74 20.11
N SER A 335 6.04 23.04 20.48
CA SER A 335 6.67 23.21 21.80
C SER A 335 7.22 24.62 22.07
N GLU A 336 7.52 25.39 21.02
CA GLU A 336 8.01 26.78 21.12
C GLU A 336 6.86 27.81 21.08
N THR A 337 5.69 27.40 20.55
CA THR A 337 4.57 28.33 20.34
C THR A 337 3.44 28.17 21.35
N MET A 338 3.36 27.00 22.00
CA MET A 338 2.35 26.71 23.02
C MET A 338 2.87 25.73 24.07
N PRO A 339 2.34 25.76 25.32
CA PRO A 339 2.75 24.81 26.35
C PRO A 339 2.26 23.38 26.03
N LEU A 340 3.19 22.48 25.76
CA LEU A 340 2.91 21.05 25.60
C LEU A 340 3.07 20.32 26.93
N VAL A 341 1.96 19.99 27.60
CA VAL A 341 1.96 19.28 28.89
C VAL A 341 1.52 17.83 28.63
N LYS A 342 2.44 16.88 28.86
CA LYS A 342 2.13 15.45 28.74
C LYS A 342 1.04 15.01 29.71
N ARG A 343 0.06 14.28 29.19
CA ARG A 343 -1.03 13.61 29.93
C ARG A 343 -0.89 12.11 29.75
N PRO A 344 -1.33 11.30 30.71
CA PRO A 344 -1.38 9.86 30.51
C PRO A 344 -2.28 9.49 29.33
N VAL A 345 -1.75 8.75 28.40
CA VAL A 345 -2.51 8.16 27.29
C VAL A 345 -2.71 6.67 27.55
N SER A 346 -3.86 6.15 27.23
CA SER A 346 -4.10 4.72 27.32
C SER A 346 -3.19 3.95 26.35
N ASN A 347 -2.22 3.25 26.91
CA ASN A 347 -1.36 2.30 26.20
C ASN A 347 -1.87 0.86 26.40
N SER A 348 -3.20 0.66 26.30
CA SER A 348 -3.78 -0.68 26.50
C SER A 348 -3.18 -1.67 25.50
N LEU A 349 -2.45 -2.63 26.02
CA LEU A 349 -1.89 -3.73 25.21
C LEU A 349 -2.93 -4.85 25.08
N PRO A 350 -2.90 -5.60 23.98
CA PRO A 350 -3.73 -6.78 23.83
C PRO A 350 -3.53 -7.73 25.02
N LYS A 351 -4.63 -8.18 25.62
CA LYS A 351 -4.55 -9.24 26.62
C LYS A 351 -4.19 -10.54 25.89
N PRO A 352 -3.17 -11.28 26.37
CA PRO A 352 -2.84 -12.56 25.79
C PRO A 352 -4.02 -13.53 25.85
N CYS A 353 -4.31 -14.22 24.75
CA CYS A 353 -5.23 -15.34 24.76
C CYS A 353 -4.57 -16.58 25.39
N ASP A 354 -5.34 -17.65 25.57
CA ASP A 354 -4.83 -18.92 26.11
C ASP A 354 -3.63 -19.43 25.29
N MET A 355 -2.50 -19.64 25.96
CA MET A 355 -1.24 -20.09 25.35
C MET A 355 -1.36 -21.41 24.58
N ARG A 356 -2.32 -22.26 24.90
CA ARG A 356 -2.60 -23.51 24.17
C ARG A 356 -3.07 -23.27 22.73
N LYS A 357 -3.53 -22.07 22.42
CA LYS A 357 -3.98 -21.65 21.09
C LYS A 357 -2.88 -20.98 20.26
N TRP A 358 -1.68 -20.82 20.79
CA TRP A 358 -0.61 -20.07 20.11
C TRP A 358 0.05 -20.86 18.99
N GLU A 359 0.16 -22.17 19.13
CA GLU A 359 0.77 -23.00 18.10
C GLU A 359 -0.13 -23.10 16.87
N GLY A 360 0.47 -23.03 15.69
CA GLY A 360 -0.25 -23.14 14.43
C GLY A 360 0.35 -22.30 13.30
N VAL A 361 -0.33 -22.30 12.18
CA VAL A 361 0.02 -21.52 11.00
C VAL A 361 -0.78 -20.22 10.98
N TYR A 362 -0.10 -19.15 10.65
CA TYR A 362 -0.63 -17.79 10.58
C TYR A 362 -0.37 -17.19 9.18
N ALA A 363 -1.35 -16.49 8.65
CA ALA A 363 -1.19 -15.72 7.43
C ALA A 363 -0.80 -14.27 7.74
N TYR A 364 0.14 -13.72 6.99
CA TYR A 364 0.57 -12.32 7.09
C TYR A 364 0.76 -11.72 5.69
N ASN A 365 1.14 -10.44 5.59
CA ASN A 365 1.22 -9.71 4.33
C ASN A 365 2.28 -10.21 3.33
N LYS A 366 3.16 -11.13 3.71
CA LYS A 366 4.19 -11.69 2.83
C LYS A 366 4.09 -13.22 2.68
N GLY A 367 3.06 -13.85 3.25
CA GLY A 367 2.90 -15.29 3.16
C GLY A 367 2.42 -15.95 4.44
N LEU A 368 3.08 -17.00 4.85
CA LEU A 368 2.73 -17.81 6.00
C LEU A 368 3.84 -17.79 7.06
N LEU A 369 3.40 -17.78 8.32
CA LEU A 369 4.20 -17.98 9.51
C LEU A 369 3.75 -19.24 10.23
N ARG A 370 4.67 -19.97 10.85
CA ARG A 370 4.32 -21.05 11.78
C ARG A 370 4.93 -20.76 13.14
N LEU A 371 4.11 -20.75 14.18
CA LEU A 371 4.56 -20.69 15.56
C LEU A 371 4.49 -22.08 16.18
N ARG A 372 5.61 -22.55 16.70
CA ARG A 372 5.75 -23.88 17.29
C ARG A 372 6.46 -23.80 18.63
N LYS A 373 5.99 -24.52 19.62
CA LYS A 373 6.64 -24.61 20.93
C LYS A 373 7.72 -25.68 20.93
N GLU A 374 8.90 -25.35 21.43
CA GLU A 374 10.01 -26.29 21.70
C GLU A 374 10.43 -26.15 23.16
N MET A 375 10.21 -27.20 23.94
CA MET A 375 10.55 -27.25 25.39
C MET A 375 10.16 -25.97 26.15
N ASP A 376 11.08 -25.02 26.33
CA ASP A 376 10.93 -23.78 27.11
C ASP A 376 10.81 -22.52 26.29
N HIS A 377 10.82 -22.61 24.96
CA HIS A 377 10.76 -21.48 24.05
C HIS A 377 9.81 -21.73 22.87
N TYR A 378 9.58 -20.72 22.06
CA TYR A 378 8.84 -20.80 20.80
C TYR A 378 9.78 -20.57 19.63
N VAL A 379 9.47 -21.22 18.51
CA VAL A 379 10.16 -21.01 17.22
C VAL A 379 9.16 -20.42 16.25
N LEU A 380 9.53 -19.29 15.65
CA LEU A 380 8.83 -18.70 14.53
C LEU A 380 9.52 -19.15 13.24
N GLU A 381 8.75 -19.73 12.34
CA GLU A 381 9.21 -20.20 11.04
C GLU A 381 8.46 -19.45 9.93
N LEU A 382 9.12 -19.24 8.81
CA LEU A 382 8.55 -18.67 7.58
C LEU A 382 8.35 -19.79 6.56
N ASP A 383 7.27 -19.71 5.80
CA ASP A 383 7.10 -20.56 4.63
C ASP A 383 7.90 -20.00 3.45
N GLU A 384 8.83 -20.78 2.96
CA GLU A 384 9.56 -20.51 1.72
C GLU A 384 9.17 -21.57 0.68
N ASN A 385 8.08 -21.28 -0.05
CA ASN A 385 7.55 -22.17 -1.11
C ASN A 385 7.24 -23.60 -0.63
N GLY A 386 6.52 -23.72 0.47
CA GLY A 386 6.13 -25.00 1.07
C GLY A 386 7.19 -25.63 2.00
N THR A 387 8.30 -24.92 2.23
CA THR A 387 9.36 -25.35 3.17
C THR A 387 9.42 -24.39 4.35
N TRP A 388 9.30 -24.92 5.57
CA TRP A 388 9.39 -24.12 6.79
C TRP A 388 10.84 -23.81 7.15
N VAL A 389 11.21 -22.54 7.14
CA VAL A 389 12.55 -22.05 7.48
C VAL A 389 12.50 -21.33 8.82
N ARG A 390 13.38 -21.72 9.75
CA ARG A 390 13.46 -21.08 11.06
C ARG A 390 13.91 -19.63 10.92
N ALA A 391 13.04 -18.71 11.37
CA ALA A 391 13.32 -17.28 11.35
C ALA A 391 13.81 -16.77 12.70
N GLU A 392 13.12 -17.14 13.81
CA GLU A 392 13.38 -16.57 15.13
C GLU A 392 13.14 -17.57 16.27
N LYS A 393 13.92 -17.40 17.36
CA LYS A 393 13.69 -18.03 18.64
C LYS A 393 13.11 -17.03 19.61
N LEU A 394 11.98 -17.37 20.24
CA LEU A 394 11.19 -16.47 21.05
C LEU A 394 11.00 -17.01 22.47
N HIS A 395 11.03 -16.10 23.44
CA HIS A 395 10.74 -16.40 24.85
C HIS A 395 9.55 -15.58 25.33
N THR A 396 8.84 -16.12 26.31
CA THR A 396 7.76 -15.37 26.97
C THR A 396 8.35 -14.44 28.03
N ASP A 397 8.08 -13.16 27.93
CA ASP A 397 8.44 -12.17 28.94
C ASP A 397 7.47 -12.19 30.15
N ARG A 398 7.75 -11.38 31.19
CA ARG A 398 6.91 -11.27 32.39
C ARG A 398 5.50 -10.74 32.11
N SER A 399 5.27 -10.08 30.98
CA SER A 399 3.98 -9.54 30.57
C SER A 399 3.13 -10.55 29.76
N GLY A 400 3.68 -11.73 29.46
CA GLY A 400 3.07 -12.73 28.59
C GLY A 400 3.21 -12.44 27.11
N ALA A 401 4.15 -11.60 26.70
CA ALA A 401 4.49 -11.35 25.30
C ALA A 401 5.63 -12.25 24.85
N LEU A 402 5.71 -12.57 23.56
CA LEU A 402 6.85 -13.21 22.95
C LEU A 402 7.87 -12.15 22.51
N VAL A 403 9.12 -12.34 22.89
CA VAL A 403 10.25 -11.49 22.56
C VAL A 403 11.36 -12.32 21.92
N SER A 404 12.09 -11.75 20.98
CA SER A 404 13.22 -12.41 20.34
C SER A 404 14.46 -12.40 21.21
N GLU A 405 15.25 -13.48 21.20
CA GLU A 405 16.58 -13.56 21.81
C GLU A 405 17.54 -12.52 21.21
N SER A 406 17.40 -12.19 19.95
CA SER A 406 18.25 -11.23 19.26
C SER A 406 17.96 -9.76 19.62
N GLY A 407 16.88 -9.49 20.38
CA GLY A 407 16.40 -8.13 20.63
C GLY A 407 15.76 -7.45 19.42
N SER A 408 15.66 -8.15 18.28
CA SER A 408 15.00 -7.68 17.07
C SER A 408 14.03 -8.74 16.58
N LEU A 409 12.75 -8.45 16.58
CA LEU A 409 11.69 -9.33 16.15
C LEU A 409 11.15 -8.86 14.79
N LEU A 410 11.19 -9.73 13.78
CA LEU A 410 10.70 -9.44 12.44
C LEU A 410 11.28 -8.11 11.88
N ARG A 411 12.57 -7.86 12.14
CA ARG A 411 13.32 -6.63 11.80
C ARG A 411 12.93 -5.37 12.59
N HIS A 412 12.16 -5.49 13.67
CA HIS A 412 11.82 -4.39 14.55
C HIS A 412 12.56 -4.53 15.88
N HIS A 413 13.37 -3.52 16.25
CA HIS A 413 14.04 -3.48 17.55
C HIS A 413 13.06 -3.29 18.69
N ASP A 414 13.32 -3.91 19.83
CA ASP A 414 12.49 -3.85 21.05
C ASP A 414 11.02 -4.20 20.83
N ALA A 415 10.73 -4.96 19.78
CA ALA A 415 9.39 -5.40 19.45
C ALA A 415 8.94 -6.57 20.30
N GLN A 416 7.66 -6.61 20.59
CA GLN A 416 6.97 -7.69 21.28
C GLN A 416 5.87 -8.25 20.37
N LEU A 417 5.70 -9.56 20.37
CA LEU A 417 4.59 -10.23 19.72
C LEU A 417 3.58 -10.65 20.78
N ARG A 418 2.34 -10.20 20.62
CA ARG A 418 1.23 -10.58 21.49
C ARG A 418 0.20 -11.35 20.69
N LEU A 419 -0.28 -12.45 21.26
CA LEU A 419 -1.35 -13.21 20.65
C LEU A 419 -2.65 -12.91 21.38
N THR A 420 -3.66 -12.52 20.63
CA THR A 420 -4.98 -12.18 21.14
C THR A 420 -6.06 -12.88 20.33
N ALA A 421 -7.24 -13.05 20.91
CA ALA A 421 -8.38 -13.61 20.21
C ALA A 421 -9.47 -12.56 20.03
N ALA A 422 -10.06 -12.51 18.86
CA ALA A 422 -11.21 -11.71 18.52
C ALA A 422 -12.08 -12.45 17.51
N ASP A 423 -13.39 -12.43 17.67
CA ASP A 423 -14.39 -13.06 16.76
C ASP A 423 -14.01 -14.50 16.36
N ALA A 424 -13.66 -15.33 17.36
CA ALA A 424 -13.20 -16.73 17.21
C ALA A 424 -11.87 -16.94 16.46
N HIS A 425 -11.18 -15.89 16.06
CA HIS A 425 -9.86 -15.94 15.42
C HIS A 425 -8.76 -15.57 16.41
N VAL A 426 -7.54 -16.10 16.18
CA VAL A 426 -6.34 -15.73 16.92
C VAL A 426 -5.46 -14.86 16.04
N TYR A 427 -5.00 -13.76 16.59
CA TYR A 427 -4.17 -12.79 15.87
C TYR A 427 -2.83 -12.59 16.55
N MET A 428 -1.80 -12.41 15.74
CA MET A 428 -0.50 -11.88 16.17
C MET A 428 -0.54 -10.36 16.07
N VAL A 429 -0.31 -9.68 17.20
CA VAL A 429 -0.18 -8.22 17.26
C VAL A 429 1.27 -7.88 17.55
N LEU A 430 1.92 -7.23 16.62
CA LEU A 430 3.26 -6.68 16.81
C LEU A 430 3.16 -5.36 17.56
N VAL A 431 3.87 -5.25 18.66
CA VAL A 431 3.93 -4.06 19.50
C VAL A 431 5.34 -3.52 19.49
N THR A 432 5.51 -2.28 19.05
CA THR A 432 6.82 -1.62 18.99
C THR A 432 6.79 -0.31 19.79
N PRO A 433 7.91 0.14 20.35
CA PRO A 433 8.00 1.50 20.90
C PRO A 433 7.82 2.53 19.77
N HIS A 434 7.22 3.67 20.09
CA HIS A 434 7.18 4.79 19.15
C HIS A 434 8.58 5.43 19.05
N PRO A 435 9.12 5.66 17.84
CA PRO A 435 10.50 6.17 17.69
C PRO A 435 10.77 7.51 18.36
N LEU A 436 9.79 8.41 18.39
CA LEU A 436 9.92 9.74 19.02
C LEU A 436 9.58 9.73 20.52
N ASP A 437 8.91 8.70 21.02
CA ASP A 437 8.56 8.57 22.43
C ASP A 437 8.41 7.09 22.83
N SER A 438 9.44 6.47 23.34
CA SER A 438 9.48 5.04 23.67
C SER A 438 8.46 4.61 24.75
N ALA A 439 7.89 5.55 25.51
CA ALA A 439 6.80 5.28 26.44
C ALA A 439 5.49 4.94 25.72
N LEU A 440 5.29 5.48 24.52
CA LEU A 440 4.16 5.14 23.67
C LEU A 440 4.43 3.83 22.91
N LYS A 441 3.38 3.06 22.67
CA LYS A 441 3.45 1.80 21.93
C LYS A 441 2.63 1.88 20.65
N ARG A 442 3.26 1.50 19.53
CA ARG A 442 2.61 1.27 18.24
C ARG A 442 2.16 -0.18 18.16
N ARG A 443 1.02 -0.43 17.54
CA ARG A 443 0.39 -1.75 17.44
C ARG A 443 -0.01 -2.04 16.00
N PHE A 444 0.37 -3.21 15.54
CA PHE A 444 0.04 -3.67 14.20
C PHE A 444 -0.54 -5.09 14.29
N VAL A 445 -1.74 -5.29 13.78
CA VAL A 445 -2.23 -6.65 13.55
C VAL A 445 -1.38 -7.24 12.44
N TYR A 446 -0.50 -8.16 12.82
CA TYR A 446 0.56 -8.65 11.95
C TYR A 446 0.18 -9.89 11.18
N ALA A 447 -0.52 -10.83 11.83
CA ALA A 447 -0.94 -12.09 11.23
C ALA A 447 -2.23 -12.64 11.86
N GLU A 448 -2.96 -13.45 11.12
CA GLU A 448 -4.18 -14.16 11.54
C GLU A 448 -3.95 -15.66 11.46
N GLN A 449 -4.32 -16.40 12.51
CA GLN A 449 -4.19 -17.86 12.57
C GLN A 449 -5.18 -18.51 11.60
N LEU A 450 -4.67 -19.46 10.82
CA LEU A 450 -5.52 -20.32 9.99
C LEU A 450 -6.27 -21.32 10.87
N ILE A 451 -7.49 -21.63 10.49
CA ILE A 451 -8.32 -22.60 11.18
C ILE A 451 -7.91 -24.02 10.74
N PRO A 452 -7.44 -24.88 11.64
CA PRO A 452 -7.14 -26.27 11.29
C PRO A 452 -8.37 -27.01 10.76
N GLY A 453 -8.17 -27.85 9.76
CA GLY A 453 -9.24 -28.63 9.14
C GLY A 453 -8.73 -29.90 8.49
N GLU A 454 -9.59 -30.91 8.37
CA GLU A 454 -9.24 -32.14 7.66
C GLU A 454 -9.06 -31.88 6.16
N ALA A 455 -8.08 -32.56 5.54
CA ALA A 455 -7.86 -32.48 4.12
C ALA A 455 -9.10 -32.96 3.35
N LYS A 456 -9.61 -32.12 2.47
CA LYS A 456 -10.71 -32.45 1.55
C LYS A 456 -10.11 -32.74 0.18
N LYS A 457 -10.62 -33.78 -0.51
CA LYS A 457 -10.28 -33.95 -1.94
C LYS A 457 -11.07 -32.91 -2.75
N THR A 458 -10.35 -31.95 -3.30
CA THR A 458 -10.91 -30.90 -4.15
C THR A 458 -10.26 -30.92 -5.52
N LYS A 459 -10.88 -30.26 -6.47
CA LYS A 459 -10.31 -30.07 -7.81
C LYS A 459 -9.01 -29.27 -7.76
N TRP A 460 -8.87 -28.37 -6.80
CA TRP A 460 -7.71 -27.50 -6.62
C TRP A 460 -6.38 -28.24 -6.40
N GLN A 461 -6.43 -29.48 -5.89
CA GLN A 461 -5.24 -30.32 -5.73
C GLN A 461 -4.54 -30.66 -7.06
N GLN A 462 -5.22 -30.49 -8.20
CA GLN A 462 -4.61 -30.63 -9.52
C GLN A 462 -3.59 -29.54 -9.81
N LEU A 463 -3.60 -28.43 -9.05
CA LEU A 463 -2.64 -27.34 -9.18
C LEU A 463 -1.37 -27.56 -8.35
N ASP A 464 -1.40 -28.51 -7.40
CA ASP A 464 -0.27 -28.73 -6.48
C ASP A 464 0.99 -29.10 -7.23
N GLY A 465 2.07 -28.35 -6.95
CA GLY A 465 3.38 -28.57 -7.55
C GLY A 465 3.58 -27.97 -8.93
N HIS A 466 2.53 -27.51 -9.62
CA HIS A 466 2.67 -26.76 -10.86
C HIS A 466 3.08 -25.31 -10.60
N LEU A 467 3.82 -24.74 -11.54
CA LEU A 467 4.27 -23.35 -11.50
C LEU A 467 3.49 -22.53 -12.51
N TYR A 468 3.15 -21.32 -12.12
CA TYR A 468 2.44 -20.38 -12.99
C TYR A 468 3.16 -19.04 -13.00
N LEU A 469 3.44 -18.52 -14.20
CA LEU A 469 4.10 -17.25 -14.45
C LEU A 469 3.10 -16.19 -14.87
N GLN A 470 3.24 -14.99 -14.34
CA GLN A 470 2.38 -13.85 -14.63
C GLN A 470 2.53 -13.43 -16.11
N ASP A 471 1.43 -13.42 -16.87
CA ASP A 471 1.39 -13.18 -18.31
C ASP A 471 1.09 -11.71 -18.69
N ASP A 472 0.82 -10.86 -17.69
CA ASP A 472 0.41 -9.46 -17.85
C ASP A 472 1.50 -8.46 -17.50
N GLU A 473 2.77 -8.87 -17.43
CA GLU A 473 3.86 -7.96 -17.13
C GLU A 473 4.13 -7.06 -18.34
N TRP A 474 4.42 -5.77 -18.09
CA TRP A 474 4.61 -4.76 -19.12
C TRP A 474 6.03 -4.18 -19.08
N LEU A 475 6.47 -3.56 -20.18
CA LEU A 475 7.82 -3.04 -20.36
C LEU A 475 8.29 -2.15 -19.21
N PHE A 476 7.43 -1.27 -18.70
CA PHE A 476 7.74 -0.34 -17.62
C PHE A 476 6.78 -0.45 -16.43
N GLN A 477 6.07 -1.57 -16.31
CA GLN A 477 5.21 -1.78 -15.16
C GLN A 477 6.09 -1.96 -13.92
N ARG A 478 5.84 -1.13 -12.93
CA ARG A 478 6.42 -1.33 -11.61
C ARG A 478 5.50 -2.19 -10.78
N LYS A 479 6.05 -3.22 -10.20
CA LYS A 479 5.37 -3.96 -9.16
C LYS A 479 5.43 -3.18 -7.87
N PHE A 480 4.28 -2.71 -7.43
CA PHE A 480 4.07 -2.62 -6.01
C PHE A 480 4.14 -4.06 -5.48
N ALA A 481 5.14 -4.32 -4.69
CA ALA A 481 5.78 -5.53 -4.22
C ALA A 481 4.90 -6.73 -3.75
N HIS A 482 3.64 -6.88 -4.17
CA HIS A 482 2.75 -7.84 -3.52
C HIS A 482 2.18 -8.95 -4.43
N GLN A 483 2.40 -8.86 -5.73
CA GLN A 483 2.00 -9.92 -6.65
C GLN A 483 3.24 -10.59 -7.23
N PRO A 484 3.52 -11.85 -6.90
CA PRO A 484 4.70 -12.54 -7.39
C PRO A 484 4.63 -12.79 -8.88
N LEU A 485 5.78 -12.74 -9.59
CA LEU A 485 5.88 -13.13 -11.00
C LEU A 485 5.62 -14.61 -11.22
N LEU A 486 5.88 -15.40 -10.20
CA LEU A 486 5.68 -16.84 -10.19
C LEU A 486 4.85 -17.22 -8.95
N ILE A 487 3.82 -18.01 -9.14
CA ILE A 487 3.04 -18.64 -8.08
C ILE A 487 3.15 -20.15 -8.14
N ARG A 488 3.15 -20.78 -6.97
CA ARG A 488 3.16 -22.23 -6.80
C ARG A 488 1.99 -22.63 -5.89
N PRO A 489 0.82 -22.94 -6.44
CA PRO A 489 -0.29 -23.42 -5.65
C PRO A 489 0.07 -24.70 -4.88
N HIS A 490 -0.30 -24.75 -3.62
CA HIS A 490 -0.09 -25.92 -2.76
C HIS A 490 -1.09 -25.94 -1.60
N HIS A 491 -1.33 -27.13 -1.05
CA HIS A 491 -2.15 -27.32 0.13
C HIS A 491 -1.30 -27.54 1.38
N LEU A 492 -1.76 -27.04 2.51
CA LEU A 492 -1.11 -27.24 3.80
C LEU A 492 -1.69 -28.46 4.50
N GLU A 493 -0.82 -29.34 4.98
CA GLU A 493 -1.22 -30.46 5.83
C GLU A 493 -1.89 -29.96 7.12
N GLY A 494 -3.06 -30.51 7.45
CA GLY A 494 -3.84 -30.12 8.63
C GLY A 494 -4.66 -28.85 8.49
N TYR A 495 -4.71 -28.21 7.29
CA TYR A 495 -5.45 -26.97 7.02
C TYR A 495 -6.34 -27.11 5.77
N GLY A 496 -7.18 -28.16 5.77
CA GLY A 496 -8.08 -28.44 4.64
C GLY A 496 -9.03 -27.27 4.33
N GLY A 497 -9.20 -26.99 3.04
CA GLY A 497 -9.99 -25.89 2.53
C GLY A 497 -9.19 -24.62 2.21
N TYR A 498 -7.88 -24.60 2.52
CA TYR A 498 -6.98 -23.53 2.11
C TYR A 498 -6.08 -23.95 0.97
N LEU A 499 -6.14 -23.20 -0.12
CA LEU A 499 -5.16 -23.20 -1.20
C LEU A 499 -4.15 -22.08 -0.93
N CYS A 500 -2.88 -22.41 -0.83
CA CYS A 500 -1.82 -21.45 -0.61
C CYS A 500 -1.10 -21.12 -1.92
N LEU A 501 -0.89 -19.85 -2.16
CA LEU A 501 -0.02 -19.30 -3.19
C LEU A 501 1.19 -18.67 -2.48
N THR A 502 1.25 -17.34 -2.43
CA THR A 502 2.00 -16.60 -1.41
C THR A 502 1.17 -16.48 -0.14
N HIS A 503 -0.16 -16.32 -0.29
CA HIS A 503 -1.12 -16.19 0.80
C HIS A 503 -2.15 -17.33 0.75
N PRO A 504 -2.74 -17.72 1.88
CA PRO A 504 -3.79 -18.71 1.90
C PRO A 504 -5.09 -18.10 1.39
N LEU A 505 -5.75 -18.83 0.52
CA LEU A 505 -7.08 -18.51 0.00
C LEU A 505 -8.04 -19.64 0.37
N TRP A 506 -9.26 -19.31 0.77
CA TRP A 506 -10.29 -20.29 1.07
C TRP A 506 -10.92 -20.79 -0.23
N GLU A 507 -10.94 -22.09 -0.44
CA GLU A 507 -11.58 -22.75 -1.56
C GLU A 507 -13.10 -22.60 -1.49
N GLN A 508 -13.62 -21.52 -2.11
CA GLN A 508 -15.04 -21.18 -2.07
C GLN A 508 -15.88 -22.16 -2.91
N ASN A 509 -15.37 -22.56 -4.07
CA ASN A 509 -15.99 -23.50 -4.99
C ASN A 509 -14.93 -24.06 -5.96
N GLU A 510 -15.35 -24.84 -6.99
CA GLU A 510 -14.45 -25.46 -7.97
C GLU A 510 -13.71 -24.47 -8.90
N ARG A 511 -14.06 -23.18 -8.88
CA ARG A 511 -13.52 -22.16 -9.78
C ARG A 511 -12.94 -20.96 -9.05
N GLU A 512 -13.23 -20.80 -7.77
CA GLU A 512 -12.89 -19.61 -7.04
C GLU A 512 -12.35 -19.95 -5.65
N ALA A 513 -11.13 -19.43 -5.34
CA ALA A 513 -10.57 -19.39 -4.01
C ALA A 513 -10.44 -17.93 -3.56
N VAL A 514 -10.94 -17.61 -2.36
CA VAL A 514 -11.15 -16.24 -1.91
C VAL A 514 -10.25 -15.89 -0.73
N ASN A 515 -9.81 -14.64 -0.70
CA ASN A 515 -9.18 -14.07 0.48
C ASN A 515 -10.23 -13.87 1.59
N THR A 516 -10.00 -14.46 2.75
CA THR A 516 -10.87 -14.35 3.93
C THR A 516 -10.18 -13.67 5.12
N LEU A 517 -8.95 -13.19 4.94
CA LEU A 517 -8.17 -12.60 6.03
C LEU A 517 -8.72 -11.23 6.43
N ARG A 518 -8.85 -11.02 7.75
CA ARG A 518 -9.43 -9.82 8.36
C ARG A 518 -8.37 -9.05 9.14
N PHE A 519 -7.53 -8.30 8.42
CA PHE A 519 -6.55 -7.42 9.04
C PHE A 519 -6.99 -5.96 8.91
N PRO A 520 -7.16 -5.23 10.01
CA PRO A 520 -7.27 -3.79 9.95
C PRO A 520 -5.94 -3.17 9.51
N GLY A 521 -6.01 -2.04 8.80
CA GLY A 521 -4.82 -1.36 8.30
C GLY A 521 -4.38 -1.85 6.92
N THR A 522 -3.07 -1.83 6.65
CA THR A 522 -2.50 -2.06 5.31
C THR A 522 -2.08 -3.51 5.03
N ASN A 523 -2.01 -4.36 6.06
CA ASN A 523 -1.36 -5.66 5.95
C ASN A 523 -2.07 -6.70 5.05
N ALA A 524 -3.39 -6.56 4.81
CA ALA A 524 -4.14 -7.43 3.92
C ALA A 524 -4.67 -6.72 2.68
N ALA A 525 -4.18 -5.51 2.40
CA ALA A 525 -4.70 -4.64 1.34
C ALA A 525 -4.54 -5.24 -0.07
N GLU A 526 -3.50 -6.03 -0.29
CA GLU A 526 -3.06 -6.44 -1.62
C GLU A 526 -3.40 -7.90 -1.98
N ILE A 527 -4.06 -8.62 -1.08
CA ILE A 527 -4.38 -10.04 -1.29
C ILE A 527 -5.68 -10.17 -2.11
N GLY A 528 -5.55 -10.57 -3.36
CA GLY A 528 -6.68 -10.81 -4.26
C GLY A 528 -7.29 -12.21 -4.13
N ASN A 529 -8.35 -12.48 -4.92
CA ASN A 529 -8.93 -13.80 -5.09
C ASN A 529 -8.28 -14.53 -6.27
N LEU A 530 -8.34 -15.87 -6.27
CA LEU A 530 -7.89 -16.71 -7.37
C LEU A 530 -9.10 -17.26 -8.14
N LEU A 531 -9.07 -17.11 -9.46
CA LEU A 531 -10.03 -17.73 -10.36
C LEU A 531 -9.33 -18.80 -11.20
N TRP A 532 -9.92 -20.01 -11.23
CA TRP A 532 -9.49 -21.09 -12.11
C TRP A 532 -10.13 -20.94 -13.48
N ILE A 533 -9.35 -20.55 -14.47
CA ILE A 533 -9.81 -20.45 -15.86
C ILE A 533 -9.76 -21.84 -16.50
N ASN A 534 -8.59 -22.49 -16.49
CA ASN A 534 -8.34 -23.86 -16.90
C ASN A 534 -7.01 -24.35 -16.29
N GLU A 535 -6.60 -25.60 -16.61
CA GLU A 535 -5.36 -26.20 -16.06
C GLU A 535 -4.08 -25.45 -16.44
N LYS A 536 -4.11 -24.66 -17.50
CA LYS A 536 -2.96 -23.88 -18.00
C LYS A 536 -3.01 -22.42 -17.60
N GLU A 537 -4.14 -21.92 -17.12
CA GLU A 537 -4.40 -20.51 -16.92
C GLU A 537 -5.17 -20.26 -15.63
N LEU A 538 -4.63 -19.35 -14.80
CA LEU A 538 -5.23 -18.86 -13.58
C LEU A 538 -5.32 -17.33 -13.64
N GLN A 539 -6.26 -16.75 -12.91
CA GLN A 539 -6.29 -15.31 -12.61
C GLN A 539 -6.18 -15.11 -11.11
N TYR A 540 -5.10 -14.48 -10.66
CA TYR A 540 -4.91 -14.11 -9.24
C TYR A 540 -4.94 -12.60 -9.08
N GLY A 541 -5.91 -12.11 -8.30
CA GLY A 541 -6.25 -10.71 -8.34
C GLY A 541 -6.66 -10.32 -9.76
N MET A 542 -6.00 -9.32 -10.30
CA MET A 542 -6.23 -8.83 -11.65
C MET A 542 -5.27 -9.41 -12.70
N TYR A 543 -4.29 -10.21 -12.28
CA TYR A 543 -3.23 -10.70 -13.16
C TYR A 543 -3.52 -12.11 -13.65
N HIS A 544 -3.23 -12.34 -14.93
CA HIS A 544 -3.28 -13.66 -15.55
C HIS A 544 -1.95 -14.39 -15.36
N TYR A 545 -2.05 -15.68 -15.11
CA TYR A 545 -0.92 -16.58 -14.90
C TYR A 545 -1.02 -17.75 -15.83
N ARG A 546 0.10 -18.12 -16.45
CA ARG A 546 0.22 -19.26 -17.36
C ARG A 546 1.08 -20.35 -16.76
N CYS A 547 0.66 -21.61 -16.89
CA CYS A 547 1.40 -22.77 -16.43
C CYS A 547 2.78 -22.84 -17.10
N ALA A 548 3.84 -22.96 -16.29
CA ALA A 548 5.22 -23.00 -16.75
C ALA A 548 5.53 -24.26 -17.60
N ASP A 549 4.83 -25.37 -17.37
CA ASP A 549 5.04 -26.62 -18.10
C ASP A 549 4.71 -26.47 -19.61
N ALA A 550 3.86 -25.51 -19.96
CA ALA A 550 3.43 -25.25 -21.32
C ALA A 550 4.30 -24.22 -22.07
N LEU A 551 5.35 -23.68 -21.42
CA LEU A 551 6.21 -22.65 -22.01
C LEU A 551 7.20 -23.24 -23.02
N PRO A 552 7.51 -22.49 -24.12
CA PRO A 552 8.57 -22.86 -25.07
C PRO A 552 9.95 -22.77 -24.39
N LEU A 553 10.91 -23.48 -24.97
CA LEU A 553 12.31 -23.31 -24.60
C LEU A 553 12.86 -21.99 -25.16
N LEU A 554 13.76 -21.34 -24.39
CA LEU A 554 14.53 -20.22 -24.90
C LEU A 554 15.61 -20.77 -25.82
N GLU A 555 15.62 -20.32 -27.06
CA GLU A 555 16.60 -20.71 -28.07
C GLU A 555 17.55 -19.55 -28.36
N GLU A 556 18.73 -19.84 -28.91
CA GLU A 556 19.61 -18.84 -29.44
C GLU A 556 18.99 -18.10 -30.63
N GLY A 557 19.06 -16.76 -30.63
CA GLY A 557 18.50 -15.98 -31.75
C GLY A 557 18.11 -14.54 -31.40
N GLU A 558 17.42 -13.93 -32.36
CA GLU A 558 16.86 -12.58 -32.22
C GLU A 558 15.34 -12.66 -31.98
N TYR A 559 14.89 -12.00 -30.91
CA TYR A 559 13.48 -11.93 -30.53
C TYR A 559 12.92 -10.55 -30.85
N ARG A 560 11.74 -10.51 -31.48
CA ARG A 560 10.99 -9.29 -31.83
C ARG A 560 9.51 -9.54 -31.65
N PHE A 561 8.87 -8.75 -30.76
CA PHE A 561 7.43 -8.81 -30.50
C PHE A 561 6.77 -7.46 -30.77
N ARG A 562 5.46 -7.45 -31.01
CA ARG A 562 4.70 -6.23 -31.34
C ARG A 562 3.62 -5.91 -30.31
N ASP A 563 3.41 -6.78 -29.32
CA ASP A 563 2.29 -6.69 -28.38
C ASP A 563 2.63 -6.07 -27.03
N ALA A 564 3.90 -5.70 -26.80
CA ALA A 564 4.42 -5.12 -25.56
C ALA A 564 4.09 -5.91 -24.29
N LYS A 565 3.74 -7.20 -24.42
CA LYS A 565 3.49 -8.13 -23.33
C LYS A 565 4.72 -8.97 -23.02
N VAL A 566 4.72 -9.60 -21.85
CA VAL A 566 5.78 -10.56 -21.51
C VAL A 566 5.61 -11.86 -22.29
N HIS A 567 6.70 -12.33 -22.87
CA HIS A 567 6.82 -13.65 -23.49
C HIS A 567 7.77 -14.49 -22.64
N TRP A 568 7.22 -15.48 -21.95
CA TRP A 568 7.97 -16.36 -21.06
C TRP A 568 8.53 -17.59 -21.77
N TYR A 569 9.74 -17.97 -21.38
CA TYR A 569 10.49 -19.13 -21.88
C TYR A 569 11.09 -19.92 -20.73
N ARG A 570 11.25 -21.22 -20.88
CA ARG A 570 12.06 -22.05 -20.00
C ARG A 570 13.53 -21.99 -20.46
N ILE A 571 14.45 -21.95 -19.52
CA ILE A 571 15.87 -21.91 -19.75
C ILE A 571 16.45 -23.29 -19.42
N THR A 572 17.23 -23.88 -20.33
CA THR A 572 17.90 -25.18 -20.16
C THR A 572 19.42 -25.09 -20.39
N ALA A 573 19.93 -23.93 -20.83
CA ALA A 573 21.36 -23.67 -21.06
C ALA A 573 21.76 -22.35 -20.44
N SER A 574 23.03 -22.18 -20.05
CA SER A 574 23.57 -20.91 -19.57
C SER A 574 23.72 -19.90 -20.71
N PHE A 575 23.71 -18.62 -20.35
CA PHE A 575 23.89 -17.53 -21.32
C PHE A 575 25.37 -17.29 -21.60
N GLU A 576 25.76 -17.19 -22.86
CA GLU A 576 27.04 -16.62 -23.28
C GLU A 576 26.94 -15.08 -23.34
N GLN A 577 25.89 -14.58 -23.98
CA GLN A 577 25.62 -13.15 -24.10
C GLN A 577 24.13 -12.86 -24.22
N LEU A 578 23.73 -11.76 -23.60
CA LEU A 578 22.37 -11.22 -23.69
C LEU A 578 22.46 -9.73 -24.01
N THR A 579 21.76 -9.28 -25.05
CA THR A 579 21.80 -7.88 -25.46
C THR A 579 20.39 -7.39 -25.78
N CYS A 580 19.98 -6.31 -25.10
CA CYS A 580 18.73 -5.60 -25.36
C CYS A 580 19.01 -4.36 -26.22
N TYR A 581 18.24 -4.19 -27.29
CA TYR A 581 18.29 -3.03 -28.18
C TYR A 581 16.97 -2.29 -28.16
N GLY A 582 17.01 -0.98 -28.01
CA GLY A 582 15.80 -0.15 -27.90
C GLY A 582 15.10 -0.37 -26.57
N ASN A 583 13.77 -0.17 -26.56
CA ASN A 583 12.96 -0.34 -25.37
C ASN A 583 12.60 -1.83 -25.18
N ALA A 584 13.57 -2.61 -24.71
CA ALA A 584 13.37 -4.01 -24.36
C ALA A 584 13.69 -4.24 -22.89
N ARG A 585 12.92 -5.12 -22.26
CA ARG A 585 13.13 -5.60 -20.88
C ARG A 585 13.28 -7.10 -20.89
N MET A 586 14.23 -7.60 -20.15
CA MET A 586 14.39 -9.01 -19.86
C MET A 586 14.38 -9.24 -18.35
N ILE A 587 13.63 -10.26 -17.96
CA ILE A 587 13.51 -10.70 -16.57
C ILE A 587 13.97 -12.15 -16.50
N LEU A 588 14.91 -12.47 -15.60
CA LEU A 588 15.34 -13.84 -15.35
C LEU A 588 14.93 -14.24 -13.94
N LEU A 589 14.32 -15.42 -13.82
CA LEU A 589 13.88 -15.98 -12.55
C LEU A 589 14.54 -17.32 -12.29
N ASP A 590 14.82 -17.60 -11.01
CA ASP A 590 15.16 -18.94 -10.54
C ASP A 590 13.91 -19.84 -10.47
N GLU A 591 14.10 -21.10 -10.06
CA GLU A 591 13.02 -22.07 -9.86
C GLU A 591 12.02 -21.67 -8.76
N LYS A 592 12.41 -20.77 -7.86
CA LYS A 592 11.56 -20.25 -6.77
C LYS A 592 10.80 -18.98 -7.16
N GLY A 593 11.10 -18.41 -8.33
CA GLY A 593 10.53 -17.15 -8.80
C GLY A 593 11.24 -15.90 -8.29
N ASN A 594 12.42 -16.04 -7.67
CA ASN A 594 13.24 -14.89 -7.32
C ASN A 594 13.79 -14.25 -8.59
N VAL A 595 13.75 -12.93 -8.66
CA VAL A 595 14.32 -12.18 -9.77
C VAL A 595 15.84 -12.19 -9.63
N LEU A 596 16.52 -12.89 -10.53
CA LEU A 596 17.97 -12.92 -10.62
C LEU A 596 18.50 -11.75 -11.45
N PHE A 597 17.75 -11.35 -12.47
CA PHE A 597 18.05 -10.24 -13.34
C PHE A 597 16.78 -9.58 -13.86
N ASP A 598 16.79 -8.26 -13.89
CA ASP A 598 15.78 -7.45 -14.57
C ASP A 598 16.49 -6.26 -15.20
N SER A 599 16.51 -6.20 -16.53
CA SER A 599 17.28 -5.23 -17.29
C SER A 599 16.86 -3.77 -17.07
N ILE A 600 15.70 -3.53 -16.46
CA ILE A 600 15.27 -2.18 -16.07
C ILE A 600 15.88 -1.75 -14.73
N TYR A 601 16.20 -2.72 -13.85
CA TYR A 601 16.60 -2.44 -12.47
C TYR A 601 18.05 -2.79 -12.18
N MET A 602 18.74 -3.48 -13.09
CA MET A 602 20.07 -4.04 -12.87
C MET A 602 21.01 -3.76 -14.04
N ASN A 603 22.19 -3.25 -13.76
CA ASN A 603 23.27 -3.10 -14.71
C ASN A 603 24.13 -4.36 -14.73
N GLY A 604 24.16 -5.06 -15.87
CA GLY A 604 24.94 -6.27 -16.05
C GLY A 604 24.28 -7.55 -15.55
N ILE A 605 24.64 -8.67 -16.16
CA ILE A 605 24.16 -10.00 -15.80
C ILE A 605 25.14 -10.59 -14.80
N HIS A 606 24.73 -10.75 -13.55
CA HIS A 606 25.49 -11.42 -12.49
C HIS A 606 24.67 -12.62 -11.98
N ASP A 607 25.33 -13.75 -11.78
CA ASP A 607 24.77 -14.97 -11.14
C ASP A 607 23.50 -15.57 -11.79
N VAL A 608 23.47 -15.60 -13.12
CA VAL A 608 22.31 -16.15 -13.88
C VAL A 608 22.41 -17.65 -14.19
N GLU A 609 23.43 -18.36 -13.69
CA GLU A 609 23.61 -19.80 -13.91
C GLU A 609 22.45 -20.64 -13.38
N THR A 610 21.68 -20.12 -12.40
CA THR A 610 20.52 -20.77 -11.82
C THR A 610 19.20 -20.31 -12.41
N ALA A 611 19.20 -19.49 -13.47
CA ALA A 611 17.97 -19.01 -14.09
C ALA A 611 17.21 -20.18 -14.76
N CYS A 612 15.92 -20.28 -14.47
CA CYS A 612 15.02 -21.29 -15.00
C CYS A 612 14.03 -20.72 -16.01
N TYR A 613 13.71 -19.43 -15.88
CA TYR A 613 12.70 -18.76 -16.70
C TYR A 613 13.21 -17.40 -17.19
N ALA A 614 12.93 -17.09 -18.46
CA ALA A 614 13.18 -15.80 -19.07
C ALA A 614 11.89 -15.16 -19.55
N GLY A 615 11.61 -13.95 -19.10
CA GLY A 615 10.53 -13.09 -19.59
C GLY A 615 11.11 -12.00 -20.49
N ILE A 616 10.64 -11.89 -21.72
CA ILE A 616 11.07 -10.88 -22.69
C ILE A 616 9.89 -9.98 -23.01
N ILE A 617 10.10 -8.67 -22.86
CA ILE A 617 9.10 -7.63 -23.14
C ILE A 617 9.76 -6.56 -24.02
N MET A 618 9.09 -6.08 -25.06
CA MET A 618 9.67 -5.04 -25.92
C MET A 618 8.60 -4.24 -26.65
N ASP A 619 8.98 -3.04 -27.11
CA ASP A 619 8.18 -2.27 -28.07
C ASP A 619 8.42 -2.76 -29.51
N GLU A 620 7.63 -2.25 -30.47
CA GLU A 620 7.67 -2.65 -31.89
C GLU A 620 9.05 -2.44 -32.57
N LYS A 621 9.90 -1.57 -32.04
CA LYS A 621 11.20 -1.18 -32.61
C LYS A 621 12.38 -1.83 -31.89
N ALA A 622 12.12 -2.50 -30.77
CA ALA A 622 13.14 -3.11 -29.95
C ALA A 622 13.45 -4.55 -30.39
N MET A 623 14.57 -5.07 -29.87
CA MET A 623 15.03 -6.43 -30.13
C MET A 623 15.81 -6.94 -28.91
N VAL A 624 15.67 -8.21 -28.62
CA VAL A 624 16.56 -8.93 -27.70
C VAL A 624 17.33 -9.99 -28.46
N LYS A 625 18.65 -10.00 -28.32
CA LYS A 625 19.53 -11.03 -28.86
C LYS A 625 20.01 -11.93 -27.74
N VAL A 626 19.81 -13.23 -27.92
CA VAL A 626 20.22 -14.28 -26.98
C VAL A 626 21.30 -15.15 -27.62
N GLN A 627 22.40 -15.34 -26.92
CA GLN A 627 23.45 -16.31 -27.23
C GLN A 627 23.60 -17.24 -26.03
N LEU A 628 23.55 -18.54 -26.26
CA LEU A 628 23.64 -19.56 -25.23
C LEU A 628 25.01 -20.26 -25.34
N HIS A 629 25.52 -20.74 -24.20
CA HIS A 629 26.67 -21.64 -24.21
C HIS A 629 26.24 -22.98 -24.81
N GLY A 630 26.97 -23.42 -25.85
CA GLY A 630 26.71 -24.67 -26.54
C GLY A 630 27.02 -25.92 -25.69
#